data_a3fb503afc30cf5945b6e75aa0f0d700
#
_entry.id   a3fb503afc30cf5945b6e75aa0f0d700
#
_cell.length_a   1.000
_cell.length_b   1.000
_cell.length_c   1.000
_cell.angle_alpha   90.00
_cell.angle_beta   90.00
_cell.angle_gamma   90.00
#
_symmetry.space_group_name_H-M   'P 1'
#
loop_
_entity.id
_entity.type
_entity.pdbx_description
1 polymer ?
#
loop_
_entity_poly.entity_id
_entity_poly.type
_entity_poly.pdbx_seq_one_letter_code
_entity_poly.pdbx_strand_id
1 'polypeptide(L)'
;MNQKENSNIRIGRSALDLLLSVSTYKQEFLVEISIETSGLRLSRTEMENFRGHIRQRVEETFSRIRRRITRVSVHLVDVNGPRGGHDKHCMVKVSLGGATAALAQGCDRNLFALVNRVSVCAAQITRKRLKRRPGNATIRTMSEPSADTHPDA
;
A
#
# COMPACT_ATOMS: atom_id res chain seq x y z
N MET A 1 30.06 -23.80 58.32
CA MET A 1 28.69 -23.32 58.25
C MET A 1 28.40 -22.92 56.84
N ASN A 2 27.54 -23.70 56.21
CA ASN A 2 27.25 -23.65 54.77
C ASN A 2 26.30 -22.53 54.42
N GLN A 3 26.68 -21.70 53.50
CA GLN A 3 25.76 -20.87 52.73
C GLN A 3 25.74 -21.42 51.32
N LYS A 4 24.61 -22.03 50.97
CA LYS A 4 24.29 -22.47 49.61
C LYS A 4 23.87 -21.25 48.81
N GLU A 5 24.70 -20.84 47.89
CA GLU A 5 24.31 -19.91 46.81
C GLU A 5 23.44 -20.68 45.82
N ASN A 6 22.17 -20.37 45.83
CA ASN A 6 21.23 -20.76 44.77
C ASN A 6 21.43 -19.82 43.59
N SER A 7 22.32 -20.18 42.70
CA SER A 7 22.43 -19.59 41.38
C SER A 7 21.27 -20.06 40.53
N ASN A 8 20.15 -19.36 40.57
CA ASN A 8 19.04 -19.57 39.69
C ASN A 8 19.39 -18.96 38.33
N ILE A 9 20.18 -19.67 37.55
CA ILE A 9 20.41 -19.36 36.14
C ILE A 9 19.10 -19.69 35.43
N ARG A 10 18.27 -18.68 35.19
CA ARG A 10 17.20 -18.75 34.22
C ARG A 10 17.84 -18.85 32.85
N ILE A 11 18.03 -20.07 32.42
CA ILE A 11 18.46 -20.43 31.09
C ILE A 11 17.43 -19.90 30.11
N GLY A 12 17.93 -19.13 29.19
CA GLY A 12 17.33 -18.38 28.15
C GLY A 12 16.19 -19.05 27.39
N ARG A 13 15.40 -18.16 26.92
CA ARG A 13 14.42 -18.41 25.89
C ARG A 13 15.03 -19.29 24.80
N SER A 14 14.47 -20.46 24.65
CA SER A 14 14.93 -21.46 23.69
C SER A 14 14.98 -20.82 22.30
N ALA A 15 15.93 -21.27 21.47
CA ALA A 15 16.02 -20.82 20.07
C ALA A 15 14.71 -20.98 19.31
N LEU A 16 13.83 -21.91 19.75
CA LEU A 16 12.48 -22.09 19.27
C LEU A 16 11.57 -20.90 19.57
N ASP A 17 11.70 -20.27 20.76
CA ASP A 17 10.92 -19.08 21.10
C ASP A 17 11.35 -17.88 20.27
N LEU A 18 12.63 -17.77 19.93
CA LEU A 18 13.14 -16.76 19.01
C LEU A 18 12.65 -17.02 17.56
N LEU A 19 12.63 -18.27 17.12
CA LEU A 19 12.11 -18.64 15.81
C LEU A 19 10.60 -18.42 15.71
N LEU A 20 9.85 -18.74 16.75
CA LEU A 20 8.41 -18.48 16.83
C LEU A 20 8.11 -16.97 16.85
N SER A 21 8.89 -16.17 17.57
CA SER A 21 8.72 -14.73 17.60
C SER A 21 9.03 -14.09 16.25
N VAL A 22 10.08 -14.54 15.55
CA VAL A 22 10.39 -14.09 14.18
C VAL A 22 9.30 -14.49 13.19
N SER A 23 8.71 -15.67 13.34
CA SER A 23 7.58 -16.11 12.50
C SER A 23 6.31 -15.28 12.77
N THR A 24 6.08 -14.89 14.02
CA THR A 24 4.93 -14.05 14.40
C THR A 24 5.05 -12.62 13.87
N TYR A 25 6.27 -12.06 13.80
CA TYR A 25 6.49 -10.74 13.20
C TYR A 25 6.25 -10.72 11.69
N LYS A 26 6.39 -11.83 11.00
CA LYS A 26 6.15 -11.94 9.56
C LYS A 26 4.65 -12.05 9.21
N GLN A 27 3.81 -12.40 10.15
CA GLN A 27 2.37 -12.58 9.96
C GLN A 27 1.53 -11.31 10.18
N GLU A 28 2.11 -10.24 10.71
CA GLU A 28 1.37 -8.98 10.95
C GLU A 28 1.24 -8.06 9.74
N PHE A 29 1.82 -8.40 8.60
CA PHE A 29 1.66 -7.63 7.37
C PHE A 29 0.52 -8.21 6.53
N LEU A 30 -0.71 -8.13 7.07
CA LEU A 30 -1.94 -8.55 6.38
C LEU A 30 -2.46 -7.49 5.39
N VAL A 31 -1.57 -6.68 4.81
CA VAL A 31 -1.95 -5.87 3.66
C VAL A 31 -1.86 -6.76 2.43
N GLU A 32 -2.98 -6.99 1.79
CA GLU A 32 -3.02 -7.71 0.52
C GLU A 32 -2.34 -6.88 -0.56
N ILE A 33 -1.22 -7.39 -1.10
CA ILE A 33 -0.49 -6.75 -2.19
C ILE A 33 -0.76 -7.53 -3.47
N SER A 34 -1.50 -6.92 -4.39
CA SER A 34 -1.75 -7.43 -5.74
C SER A 34 -0.82 -6.76 -6.74
N ILE A 35 -0.11 -7.54 -7.54
CA ILE A 35 0.80 -7.03 -8.58
C ILE A 35 0.38 -7.61 -9.93
N GLU A 36 -0.09 -6.73 -10.80
CA GLU A 36 -0.48 -7.08 -12.17
C GLU A 36 0.48 -6.43 -13.16
N THR A 37 0.94 -7.22 -14.12
CA THR A 37 1.89 -6.76 -15.14
C THR A 37 1.38 -7.12 -16.52
N SER A 38 1.47 -6.20 -17.47
CA SER A 38 1.07 -6.39 -18.86
C SER A 38 2.12 -5.81 -19.81
N GLY A 39 2.42 -6.53 -20.89
CA GLY A 39 3.35 -6.09 -21.92
C GLY A 39 4.83 -6.10 -21.51
N LEU A 40 5.17 -6.34 -20.25
CA LEU A 40 6.56 -6.37 -19.79
C LEU A 40 7.29 -7.61 -20.34
N ARG A 41 8.39 -7.38 -21.04
CA ARG A 41 9.27 -8.44 -21.54
C ARG A 41 10.43 -8.64 -20.56
N LEU A 42 10.16 -9.37 -19.50
CA LEU A 42 11.15 -9.80 -18.52
C LEU A 42 11.21 -11.33 -18.52
N SER A 43 12.40 -11.87 -18.31
CA SER A 43 12.55 -13.31 -18.05
C SER A 43 11.82 -13.67 -16.75
N ARG A 44 11.58 -14.96 -16.53
CA ARG A 44 10.91 -15.43 -15.31
C ARG A 44 11.63 -14.97 -14.04
N THR A 45 12.96 -15.10 -14.03
CA THR A 45 13.80 -14.70 -12.89
C THR A 45 13.77 -13.18 -12.65
N GLU A 46 13.86 -12.40 -13.73
CA GLU A 46 13.76 -10.93 -13.63
C GLU A 46 12.39 -10.49 -13.13
N MET A 47 11.32 -11.16 -13.57
CA MET A 47 9.97 -10.88 -13.12
C MET A 47 9.80 -11.20 -11.62
N GLU A 48 10.33 -12.31 -11.15
CA GLU A 48 10.29 -12.68 -9.72
C GLU A 48 11.07 -11.70 -8.86
N ASN A 49 12.28 -11.32 -9.28
CA ASN A 49 13.09 -10.31 -8.60
C ASN A 49 12.37 -8.94 -8.56
N PHE A 50 11.76 -8.57 -9.66
CA PHE A 50 11.03 -7.32 -9.77
C PHE A 50 9.78 -7.30 -8.87
N ARG A 51 9.03 -8.39 -8.83
CA ARG A 51 7.89 -8.54 -7.90
C ARG A 51 8.34 -8.49 -6.44
N GLY A 52 9.47 -9.10 -6.11
CA GLY A 52 10.09 -9.01 -4.80
C GLY A 52 10.42 -7.56 -4.41
N HIS A 53 11.03 -6.82 -5.33
CA HIS A 53 11.34 -5.40 -5.14
C HIS A 53 10.07 -4.56 -4.93
N ILE A 54 9.02 -4.78 -5.70
CA ILE A 54 7.75 -4.07 -5.54
C ILE A 54 7.16 -4.32 -4.15
N ARG A 55 7.12 -5.58 -3.71
CA ARG A 55 6.61 -5.93 -2.37
C ARG A 55 7.38 -5.22 -1.29
N GLN A 56 8.70 -5.36 -1.30
CA GLN A 56 9.56 -4.70 -0.32
C GLN A 56 9.31 -3.19 -0.30
N ARG A 57 9.26 -2.56 -1.47
CA ARG A 57 9.06 -1.12 -1.58
C ARG A 57 7.70 -0.65 -1.07
N VAL A 58 6.65 -1.40 -1.36
CA VAL A 58 5.30 -1.15 -0.85
C VAL A 58 5.29 -1.30 0.68
N GLU A 59 5.85 -2.38 1.21
CA GLU A 59 5.95 -2.62 2.65
C GLU A 59 6.66 -1.49 3.39
N GLU A 60 7.81 -1.05 2.91
CA GLU A 60 8.57 0.06 3.49
C GLU A 60 7.78 1.37 3.44
N THR A 61 7.20 1.67 2.27
CA THR A 61 6.52 2.94 2.02
C THR A 61 5.25 3.10 2.86
N PHE A 62 4.52 2.01 3.06
CA PHE A 62 3.25 2.00 3.79
C PHE A 62 3.37 1.53 5.25
N SER A 63 4.56 1.20 5.73
CA SER A 63 4.82 0.65 7.08
C SER A 63 4.11 1.41 8.20
N ARG A 64 4.15 2.74 8.19
CA ARG A 64 3.58 3.61 9.24
C ARG A 64 2.05 3.67 9.24
N ILE A 65 1.41 3.32 8.14
CA ILE A 65 -0.04 3.41 7.97
C ILE A 65 -0.70 2.06 7.66
N ARG A 66 0.09 0.97 7.72
CA ARG A 66 -0.32 -0.39 7.36
C ARG A 66 -1.62 -0.85 8.04
N ARG A 67 -1.80 -0.52 9.33
CA ARG A 67 -3.00 -0.92 10.11
C ARG A 67 -4.31 -0.35 9.57
N ARG A 68 -4.23 0.66 8.72
CA ARG A 68 -5.39 1.33 8.14
C ARG A 68 -5.63 0.93 6.68
N ILE A 69 -4.69 0.20 6.08
CA ILE A 69 -4.74 -0.23 4.68
C ILE A 69 -5.19 -1.68 4.63
N THR A 70 -6.15 -1.98 3.76
CA THR A 70 -6.62 -3.35 3.50
C THR A 70 -5.94 -3.96 2.27
N ARG A 71 -5.74 -3.17 1.22
CA ARG A 71 -5.15 -3.65 -0.03
C ARG A 71 -4.32 -2.58 -0.72
N VAL A 72 -3.23 -3.00 -1.35
CA VAL A 72 -2.44 -2.20 -2.29
C VAL A 72 -2.36 -2.96 -3.61
N SER A 73 -2.91 -2.39 -4.67
CA SER A 73 -2.82 -2.96 -6.02
C SER A 73 -1.86 -2.14 -6.87
N VAL A 74 -0.89 -2.82 -7.47
CA VAL A 74 0.13 -2.24 -8.36
C VAL A 74 -0.09 -2.80 -9.75
N HIS A 75 -0.42 -1.93 -10.69
CA HIS A 75 -0.58 -2.28 -12.11
C HIS A 75 0.56 -1.66 -12.91
N LEU A 76 1.21 -2.47 -13.72
CA LEU A 76 2.33 -2.09 -14.56
C LEU A 76 2.06 -2.49 -15.99
N VAL A 77 2.16 -1.54 -16.90
CA VAL A 77 1.93 -1.75 -18.32
C VAL A 77 3.09 -1.17 -19.12
N ASP A 78 3.59 -1.94 -20.08
CA ASP A 78 4.50 -1.46 -21.11
C ASP A 78 3.68 -1.34 -22.42
N VAL A 79 3.46 -0.10 -22.86
CA VAL A 79 2.56 0.19 -23.99
C VAL A 79 3.25 -0.05 -25.33
N ASN A 80 4.54 0.29 -25.43
CA ASN A 80 5.27 0.24 -26.71
C ASN A 80 6.18 -0.99 -26.84
N GLY A 81 6.36 -1.77 -25.79
CA GLY A 81 7.21 -2.95 -25.80
C GLY A 81 8.68 -2.64 -26.15
N PRO A 82 9.32 -3.38 -27.08
CA PRO A 82 10.75 -3.31 -27.29
C PRO A 82 11.27 -2.03 -27.96
N ARG A 83 10.42 -1.15 -28.43
CA ARG A 83 10.84 0.09 -29.16
C ARG A 83 11.43 1.15 -28.24
N GLY A 84 11.30 1.00 -26.92
CA GLY A 84 11.83 1.91 -25.92
C GLY A 84 11.11 3.28 -25.91
N GLY A 85 11.14 3.94 -24.78
CA GLY A 85 10.50 5.25 -24.59
C GLY A 85 10.03 5.44 -23.16
N HIS A 86 9.29 6.54 -22.91
CA HIS A 86 8.55 6.79 -21.66
C HIS A 86 7.19 6.10 -21.68
N ASP A 87 7.18 4.83 -21.95
CA ASP A 87 6.02 4.02 -22.30
C ASP A 87 5.61 3.04 -21.21
N LYS A 88 6.38 2.97 -20.13
CA LYS A 88 6.03 2.16 -18.98
C LYS A 88 5.14 2.96 -18.04
N HIS A 89 3.95 2.44 -17.82
CA HIS A 89 2.96 3.04 -16.93
C HIS A 89 2.86 2.23 -15.65
N CYS A 90 2.78 2.93 -14.53
CA CYS A 90 2.51 2.34 -13.23
C CYS A 90 1.31 3.05 -12.59
N MET A 91 0.41 2.26 -12.04
CA MET A 91 -0.70 2.73 -11.24
C MET A 91 -0.70 1.99 -9.92
N VAL A 92 -0.75 2.74 -8.82
CA VAL A 92 -0.87 2.20 -7.46
C VAL A 92 -2.19 2.65 -6.85
N LYS A 93 -3.04 1.69 -6.54
CA LYS A 93 -4.32 1.89 -5.88
C LYS A 93 -4.24 1.40 -4.44
N VAL A 94 -4.64 2.22 -3.50
CA VAL A 94 -4.67 1.90 -2.06
C VAL A 94 -6.11 1.89 -1.59
N SER A 95 -6.50 0.85 -0.85
CA SER A 95 -7.84 0.69 -0.27
C SER A 95 -7.77 0.74 1.25
N LEU A 96 -8.73 1.44 1.87
CA LEU A 96 -8.90 1.58 3.31
C LEU A 96 -10.30 1.10 3.67
N GLY A 97 -10.41 -0.01 4.39
CA GLY A 97 -11.68 -0.48 4.95
C GLY A 97 -12.86 -0.49 3.96
N GLY A 98 -12.64 -0.97 2.72
CA GLY A 98 -13.67 -1.05 1.69
C GLY A 98 -13.81 0.17 0.77
N ALA A 99 -13.19 1.30 1.10
CA ALA A 99 -13.19 2.48 0.25
C ALA A 99 -11.84 2.69 -0.46
N THR A 100 -11.86 3.19 -1.68
CA THR A 100 -10.63 3.62 -2.37
C THR A 100 -10.09 4.88 -1.72
N ALA A 101 -8.89 4.77 -1.16
CA ALA A 101 -8.26 5.88 -0.45
C ALA A 101 -7.34 6.70 -1.34
N ALA A 102 -6.57 6.05 -2.19
CA ALA A 102 -5.61 6.72 -3.05
C ALA A 102 -5.47 6.01 -4.39
N LEU A 103 -5.27 6.80 -5.40
CA LEU A 103 -4.86 6.37 -6.72
C LEU A 103 -3.70 7.27 -7.15
N ALA A 104 -2.56 6.69 -7.42
CA ALA A 104 -1.42 7.39 -8.00
C ALA A 104 -0.98 6.68 -9.27
N GLN A 105 -0.57 7.46 -10.26
CA GLN A 105 -0.11 6.94 -11.53
C GLN A 105 1.07 7.75 -12.05
N GLY A 106 1.86 7.14 -12.91
CA GLY A 106 2.98 7.79 -13.55
C GLY A 106 3.50 6.97 -14.73
N CYS A 107 4.39 7.57 -15.49
CA CYS A 107 5.11 6.93 -16.57
C CYS A 107 6.60 7.22 -16.48
N ASP A 108 7.42 6.28 -16.92
CA ASP A 108 8.87 6.40 -16.96
C ASP A 108 9.49 5.30 -17.84
N ARG A 109 10.73 5.51 -18.24
CA ARG A 109 11.54 4.45 -18.91
C ARG A 109 12.01 3.40 -17.91
N ASN A 110 12.31 3.81 -16.69
CA ASN A 110 12.86 2.95 -15.65
C ASN A 110 11.75 2.45 -14.72
N LEU A 111 11.46 1.14 -14.79
CA LEU A 111 10.43 0.49 -13.98
C LEU A 111 10.66 0.62 -12.47
N PHE A 112 11.89 0.49 -11.99
CA PHE A 112 12.21 0.57 -10.57
C PHE A 112 12.02 1.98 -10.03
N ALA A 113 12.51 2.98 -10.75
CA ALA A 113 12.31 4.39 -10.41
C ALA A 113 10.83 4.77 -10.44
N LEU A 114 10.10 4.28 -11.43
CA LEU A 114 8.67 4.49 -11.59
C LEU A 114 7.87 3.96 -10.40
N VAL A 115 8.08 2.69 -10.03
CA VAL A 115 7.41 2.06 -8.88
C VAL A 115 7.71 2.83 -7.59
N ASN A 116 8.97 3.20 -7.37
CA ASN A 116 9.38 3.96 -6.19
C ASN A 116 8.64 5.29 -6.10
N ARG A 117 8.62 6.07 -7.18
CA ARG A 117 7.97 7.38 -7.24
C ARG A 117 6.46 7.29 -7.04
N VAL A 118 5.80 6.38 -7.74
CA VAL A 118 4.34 6.22 -7.68
C VAL A 118 3.90 5.69 -6.32
N SER A 119 4.65 4.78 -5.72
CA SER A 119 4.37 4.26 -4.36
C SER A 119 4.45 5.37 -3.30
N VAL A 120 5.48 6.22 -3.36
CA VAL A 120 5.61 7.37 -2.45
C VAL A 120 4.45 8.35 -2.62
N CYS A 121 4.08 8.65 -3.86
CA CYS A 121 2.94 9.52 -4.17
C CYS A 121 1.63 8.96 -3.60
N ALA A 122 1.35 7.67 -3.83
CA ALA A 122 0.18 6.98 -3.28
C ALA A 122 0.14 7.03 -1.74
N ALA A 123 1.29 6.82 -1.08
CA ALA A 123 1.39 6.92 0.37
C ALA A 123 1.12 8.34 0.90
N GLN A 124 1.61 9.36 0.21
CA GLN A 124 1.35 10.76 0.57
C GLN A 124 -0.15 11.10 0.46
N ILE A 125 -0.81 10.69 -0.63
CA ILE A 125 -2.25 10.88 -0.82
C ILE A 125 -3.01 10.15 0.28
N THR A 126 -2.65 8.90 0.58
CA THR A 126 -3.28 8.12 1.64
C THR A 126 -3.15 8.79 3.00
N ARG A 127 -1.94 9.25 3.36
CA ARG A 127 -1.71 9.97 4.63
C ARG A 127 -2.52 11.26 4.74
N LYS A 128 -2.64 12.02 3.65
CA LYS A 128 -3.48 13.22 3.61
C LYS A 128 -4.95 12.90 3.85
N ARG A 129 -5.46 11.81 3.25
CA ARG A 129 -6.84 11.36 3.47
C ARG A 129 -7.08 10.86 4.89
N LEU A 130 -6.12 10.14 5.47
CA LEU A 130 -6.20 9.66 6.85
C LEU A 130 -6.17 10.80 7.89
N LYS A 131 -5.49 11.91 7.58
CA LYS A 131 -5.47 13.11 8.44
C LYS A 131 -6.75 13.93 8.34
N ARG A 132 -7.45 13.91 7.19
CA ARG A 132 -8.77 14.50 7.08
C ARG A 132 -9.73 13.61 7.88
N ARG A 133 -10.08 14.01 9.11
CA ARG A 133 -11.18 13.42 9.83
C ARG A 133 -12.38 13.37 8.90
N PRO A 134 -13.24 12.33 8.95
CA PRO A 134 -14.56 12.41 8.37
C PRO A 134 -15.36 13.40 9.23
N GLY A 135 -15.06 14.68 9.06
CA GLY A 135 -15.88 15.75 9.56
C GLY A 135 -17.01 15.93 8.57
N ASN A 136 -18.23 15.59 8.98
CA ASN A 136 -19.48 16.00 8.39
C ASN A 136 -19.39 16.23 6.88
N ALA A 137 -19.65 15.19 6.11
CA ALA A 137 -20.33 15.42 4.86
C ALA A 137 -21.69 16.01 5.23
N THR A 138 -21.75 17.31 5.42
CA THR A 138 -22.98 18.05 5.31
C THR A 138 -23.48 17.74 3.92
N ILE A 139 -24.47 16.87 3.87
CA ILE A 139 -25.31 16.69 2.70
C ILE A 139 -25.87 18.10 2.50
N ARG A 140 -25.27 18.85 1.59
CA ARG A 140 -25.94 19.97 0.98
C ARG A 140 -27.07 19.35 0.18
N THR A 141 -28.19 19.17 0.79
CA THR A 141 -29.47 19.09 0.14
C THR A 141 -29.55 20.37 -0.65
N MET A 142 -29.38 20.26 -1.96
CA MET A 142 -29.74 21.34 -2.87
C MET A 142 -31.26 21.47 -2.74
N SER A 143 -31.69 22.46 -1.98
CA SER A 143 -33.06 22.91 -2.00
C SER A 143 -33.35 23.31 -3.42
N GLU A 144 -34.24 22.58 -4.05
CA GLU A 144 -34.81 22.99 -5.33
C GLU A 144 -35.45 24.37 -5.15
N PRO A 145 -35.21 25.30 -6.08
CA PRO A 145 -35.95 26.54 -6.08
C PRO A 145 -37.39 26.19 -6.41
N SER A 146 -38.30 26.46 -5.47
CA SER A 146 -39.72 26.44 -5.67
C SER A 146 -40.05 27.32 -6.90
N ALA A 147 -40.56 26.69 -7.95
CA ALA A 147 -41.15 27.43 -9.03
C ALA A 147 -42.40 28.12 -8.51
N ASP A 148 -42.30 29.41 -8.32
CA ASP A 148 -43.44 30.28 -8.11
C ASP A 148 -44.21 30.33 -9.42
N THR A 149 -45.27 29.55 -9.48
CA THR A 149 -46.27 29.66 -10.55
C THR A 149 -47.18 30.81 -10.13
N HIS A 150 -46.99 31.95 -10.75
CA HIS A 150 -47.91 33.07 -10.67
C HIS A 150 -49.05 32.81 -11.66
N PRO A 151 -50.30 32.67 -11.19
CA PRO A 151 -51.43 32.70 -12.10
C PRO A 151 -51.87 34.14 -12.26
N ASP A 152 -51.58 34.72 -13.38
CA ASP A 152 -52.19 35.96 -13.76
C ASP A 152 -53.41 35.63 -14.60
N ALA A 153 -54.46 36.23 -14.17
CA ALA A 153 -55.79 36.07 -14.69
C ALA A 153 -55.99 36.72 -16.04
#